data_03c0d14c6198b053b81efacb222c9c13
#
_entry.id   03c0d14c6198b053b81efacb222c9c13
#
_cell.length_a   1.000
_cell.length_b   1.000
_cell.length_c   1.000
_cell.angle_alpha   90.00
_cell.angle_beta   90.00
_cell.angle_gamma   90.00
#
_symmetry.space_group_name_H-M   'P 1'
#
loop_
_entity.id
_entity.type
_entity.pdbx_description
1 polymer ?
#
loop_
_entity_poly.entity_id
_entity_poly.type
_entity_poly.pdbx_seq_one_letter_code
_entity_poly.pdbx_strand_id
1 'polypeptide(L)'
;RLSGADFDGDTVMVIPVSDKVPIKSTRPLEQLKGFDPKTAYAVPEGNPNNVRLMKKEEKQREMGVISNLITDMTLRGASEKELARAVKHSMVVIDAEKHKLDYKRSERENGIQELKEKWQIRVDEDGTTHYGGASTLLSRRKQTIRVPERRGSVRVDKETGELIYKESGRAFIDPKTKKERIAEDTVSLISETKDARTLSSGTIQENLYADFSNKLKAMAAQARKEAVNMK
;
A
#
# COMPACT_ATOMS: atom_id res chain seq x y z
N ARG A 1 18.60 -18.54 -4.54
CA ARG A 1 17.84 -19.23 -3.47
C ARG A 1 16.67 -18.35 -3.05
N LEU A 2 15.51 -18.96 -2.86
CA LEU A 2 14.31 -18.29 -2.34
C LEU A 2 14.40 -18.34 -0.80
N SER A 3 15.18 -17.42 -0.21
CA SER A 3 15.37 -17.37 1.24
C SER A 3 14.08 -16.93 1.93
N GLY A 4 13.63 -17.71 2.90
CA GLY A 4 12.39 -17.45 3.63
C GLY A 4 11.12 -18.03 3.02
N ALA A 5 11.20 -18.65 1.82
CA ALA A 5 10.08 -19.38 1.25
C ALA A 5 9.93 -20.75 1.92
N ASP A 6 8.72 -21.09 2.34
CA ASP A 6 8.39 -22.39 2.93
C ASP A 6 7.60 -23.30 1.96
N PHE A 7 7.37 -22.81 0.75
CA PHE A 7 6.79 -23.56 -0.38
C PHE A 7 5.34 -24.06 -0.14
N ASP A 8 4.60 -23.39 0.71
CA ASP A 8 3.19 -23.68 1.02
C ASP A 8 2.18 -22.89 0.15
N GLY A 9 2.62 -22.41 -0.99
CA GLY A 9 1.85 -21.57 -1.93
C GLY A 9 2.48 -20.20 -2.19
N ASP A 10 3.76 -20.04 -1.87
CA ASP A 10 4.49 -18.81 -2.16
C ASP A 10 4.46 -18.45 -3.63
N THR A 11 4.28 -17.16 -3.90
CA THR A 11 4.33 -16.60 -5.24
C THR A 11 5.64 -15.84 -5.45
N VAL A 12 6.29 -16.09 -6.57
CA VAL A 12 7.52 -15.40 -6.95
C VAL A 12 7.34 -14.66 -8.26
N MET A 13 8.00 -13.51 -8.37
CA MET A 13 8.09 -12.78 -9.62
C MET A 13 9.39 -13.19 -10.33
N VAL A 14 9.25 -13.70 -11.55
CA VAL A 14 10.40 -14.01 -12.41
C VAL A 14 10.55 -12.88 -13.43
N ILE A 15 11.68 -12.21 -13.41
CA ILE A 15 12.01 -11.15 -14.36
C ILE A 15 13.12 -11.66 -15.27
N PRO A 16 12.85 -11.92 -16.57
CA PRO A 16 13.90 -12.29 -17.51
C PRO A 16 14.93 -11.16 -17.67
N VAL A 17 16.19 -11.50 -17.48
CA VAL A 17 17.29 -10.57 -17.72
C VAL A 17 17.65 -10.57 -19.19
N SER A 18 17.77 -9.39 -19.79
CA SER A 18 18.21 -9.22 -21.17
C SER A 18 19.06 -7.94 -21.30
N ASP A 19 19.72 -7.76 -22.43
CA ASP A 19 20.50 -6.54 -22.71
C ASP A 19 19.61 -5.28 -22.65
N LYS A 20 18.31 -5.43 -22.93
CA LYS A 20 17.33 -4.33 -22.86
C LYS A 20 16.85 -4.07 -21.43
N VAL A 21 16.96 -5.06 -20.54
CA VAL A 21 16.55 -4.96 -19.14
C VAL A 21 17.67 -5.52 -18.26
N PRO A 22 18.77 -4.78 -18.09
CA PRO A 22 19.91 -5.22 -17.28
C PRO A 22 19.55 -5.10 -15.79
N ILE A 23 19.26 -6.23 -15.15
CA ILE A 23 19.04 -6.30 -13.69
C ILE A 23 20.31 -6.77 -13.04
N LYS A 24 20.86 -5.93 -12.17
CA LYS A 24 22.04 -6.33 -11.35
C LYS A 24 21.56 -6.97 -10.06
N SER A 25 22.04 -8.18 -9.80
CA SER A 25 21.84 -8.83 -8.49
C SER A 25 22.62 -8.06 -7.42
N THR A 26 21.99 -7.85 -6.26
CA THR A 26 22.65 -7.27 -5.08
C THR A 26 22.98 -8.38 -4.08
N ARG A 27 23.95 -8.12 -3.19
CA ARG A 27 24.22 -9.02 -2.08
C ARG A 27 23.08 -8.98 -1.06
N PRO A 28 22.77 -10.11 -0.39
CA PRO A 28 21.85 -10.07 0.75
C PRO A 28 22.33 -9.09 1.82
N LEU A 29 21.39 -8.46 2.52
CA LEU A 29 21.71 -7.59 3.64
C LEU A 29 22.37 -8.40 4.76
N GLU A 30 23.60 -8.06 5.14
CA GLU A 30 24.34 -8.77 6.19
C GLU A 30 23.60 -8.84 7.51
N GLN A 31 22.81 -7.80 7.83
CA GLN A 31 22.03 -7.73 9.04
C GLN A 31 20.86 -8.74 9.10
N LEU A 32 20.46 -9.30 7.95
CA LEU A 32 19.41 -10.33 7.87
C LEU A 32 19.98 -11.73 7.88
N LYS A 33 21.30 -11.88 7.74
CA LYS A 33 21.95 -13.17 7.65
C LYS A 33 21.81 -13.95 8.95
N GLY A 34 21.22 -15.14 8.86
CA GLY A 34 20.97 -15.98 10.03
C GLY A 34 19.89 -15.49 11.00
N PHE A 35 19.16 -14.43 10.65
CA PHE A 35 18.05 -13.99 11.46
C PHE A 35 16.85 -14.94 11.32
N ASP A 36 16.41 -15.50 12.44
CA ASP A 36 15.20 -16.32 12.54
C ASP A 36 14.24 -15.68 13.55
N PRO A 37 13.07 -15.17 13.10
CA PRO A 37 12.10 -14.53 13.99
C PRO A 37 11.58 -15.45 15.07
N LYS A 38 11.46 -16.77 14.81
CA LYS A 38 10.95 -17.75 15.77
C LYS A 38 11.90 -17.95 16.94
N THR A 39 13.21 -17.95 16.67
CA THR A 39 14.23 -18.02 17.74
C THR A 39 14.36 -16.71 18.49
N ALA A 40 14.34 -15.57 17.76
CA ALA A 40 14.62 -14.27 18.36
C ALA A 40 13.46 -13.73 19.23
N TYR A 41 12.22 -14.00 18.84
CA TYR A 41 11.03 -13.36 19.42
C TYR A 41 9.95 -14.33 19.92
N ALA A 42 10.25 -15.60 20.09
CA ALA A 42 9.31 -16.55 20.67
C ALA A 42 8.85 -16.11 22.06
N VAL A 43 7.56 -16.20 22.32
CA VAL A 43 7.02 -16.07 23.68
C VAL A 43 7.06 -17.43 24.33
N PRO A 44 7.64 -17.55 25.54
CA PRO A 44 7.69 -18.81 26.27
C PRO A 44 6.30 -19.41 26.49
N GLU A 45 6.25 -20.72 26.62
CA GLU A 45 5.00 -21.44 26.88
C GLU A 45 4.34 -20.90 28.17
N GLY A 46 3.00 -20.81 28.14
CA GLY A 46 2.23 -20.21 29.25
C GLY A 46 2.28 -18.68 29.31
N ASN A 47 3.07 -18.02 28.46
CA ASN A 47 3.19 -16.56 28.40
C ASN A 47 3.41 -15.90 29.79
N PRO A 48 4.46 -16.28 30.54
CA PRO A 48 4.66 -15.86 31.94
C PRO A 48 4.80 -14.34 32.11
N ASN A 49 5.21 -13.63 31.05
CA ASN A 49 5.38 -12.18 31.05
C ASN A 49 4.13 -11.44 30.55
N ASN A 50 3.02 -12.12 30.36
CA ASN A 50 1.76 -11.57 29.86
C ASN A 50 1.96 -10.70 28.58
N VAL A 51 2.78 -11.19 27.65
CA VAL A 51 3.08 -10.53 26.39
C VAL A 51 1.82 -10.45 25.53
N ARG A 52 1.56 -9.29 24.95
CA ARG A 52 0.45 -9.12 24.01
C ARG A 52 0.70 -9.91 22.73
N LEU A 53 -0.06 -10.97 22.52
CA LEU A 53 -0.03 -11.75 21.30
C LEU A 53 -0.87 -11.07 20.21
N MET A 54 -0.43 -11.24 18.97
CA MET A 54 -1.14 -10.72 17.78
C MET A 54 -2.40 -11.54 17.53
N LYS A 55 -3.52 -10.85 17.29
CA LYS A 55 -4.76 -11.47 16.85
C LYS A 55 -4.78 -11.61 15.33
N LYS A 56 -5.53 -12.61 14.84
CA LYS A 56 -5.66 -12.87 13.39
C LYS A 56 -6.13 -11.63 12.60
N GLU A 57 -7.07 -10.88 13.16
CA GLU A 57 -7.64 -9.67 12.55
C GLU A 57 -6.62 -8.51 12.48
N GLU A 58 -5.62 -8.51 13.36
CA GLU A 58 -4.58 -7.48 13.41
C GLU A 58 -3.47 -7.72 12.39
N LYS A 59 -3.20 -8.98 12.03
CA LYS A 59 -2.08 -9.38 11.17
C LYS A 59 -2.04 -8.60 9.86
N GLN A 60 -3.16 -8.54 9.15
CA GLN A 60 -3.23 -7.86 7.85
C GLN A 60 -2.95 -6.36 7.98
N ARG A 61 -3.43 -5.72 9.04
CA ARG A 61 -3.19 -4.31 9.31
C ARG A 61 -1.72 -4.05 9.62
N GLU A 62 -1.12 -4.81 10.53
CA GLU A 62 0.29 -4.65 10.92
C GLU A 62 1.23 -4.94 9.74
N MET A 63 0.92 -5.96 8.92
CA MET A 63 1.64 -6.22 7.67
C MET A 63 1.53 -5.05 6.68
N GLY A 64 0.35 -4.45 6.55
CA GLY A 64 0.15 -3.27 5.71
C GLY A 64 0.99 -2.09 6.17
N VAL A 65 1.03 -1.84 7.48
CA VAL A 65 1.81 -0.75 8.08
C VAL A 65 3.30 -0.91 7.79
N ILE A 66 3.87 -2.09 8.06
CA ILE A 66 5.32 -2.30 7.87
C ILE A 66 5.71 -2.36 6.38
N SER A 67 4.87 -2.93 5.52
CA SER A 67 5.10 -2.95 4.07
C SER A 67 5.10 -1.55 3.47
N ASN A 68 4.20 -0.68 3.91
CA ASN A 68 4.18 0.73 3.50
C ASN A 68 5.44 1.46 3.96
N LEU A 69 5.90 1.22 5.20
CA LEU A 69 7.13 1.80 5.71
C LEU A 69 8.34 1.38 4.85
N ILE A 70 8.50 0.08 4.58
CA ILE A 70 9.60 -0.43 3.74
C ILE A 70 9.54 0.19 2.33
N THR A 71 8.36 0.33 1.76
CA THR A 71 8.17 0.96 0.45
C THR A 71 8.62 2.42 0.48
N ASP A 72 8.15 3.20 1.45
CA ASP A 72 8.50 4.62 1.57
C ASP A 72 10.01 4.80 1.82
N MET A 73 10.59 3.99 2.70
CA MET A 73 12.03 3.98 2.97
C MET A 73 12.85 3.67 1.70
N THR A 74 12.45 2.66 0.94
CA THR A 74 13.13 2.24 -0.28
C THR A 74 13.10 3.35 -1.33
N LEU A 75 11.94 3.94 -1.57
CA LEU A 75 11.75 5.01 -2.56
C LEU A 75 12.49 6.30 -2.19
N ARG A 76 12.66 6.56 -0.90
CA ARG A 76 13.36 7.74 -0.38
C ARG A 76 14.85 7.54 -0.12
N GLY A 77 15.38 6.34 -0.44
CA GLY A 77 16.81 6.06 -0.36
C GLY A 77 17.32 5.80 1.06
N ALA A 78 16.52 5.16 1.90
CA ALA A 78 16.96 4.73 3.22
C ALA A 78 18.19 3.80 3.12
N SER A 79 19.04 3.86 4.13
CA SER A 79 20.24 3.01 4.19
C SER A 79 19.88 1.53 4.34
N GLU A 80 20.77 0.64 3.87
CA GLU A 80 20.61 -0.80 4.02
C GLU A 80 20.40 -1.22 5.49
N LYS A 81 21.07 -0.54 6.43
CA LYS A 81 20.92 -0.80 7.87
C LYS A 81 19.51 -0.47 8.37
N GLU A 82 18.95 0.64 7.94
CA GLU A 82 17.57 1.02 8.29
C GLU A 82 16.55 0.09 7.66
N LEU A 83 16.72 -0.22 6.37
CA LEU A 83 15.88 -1.20 5.68
C LEU A 83 15.91 -2.57 6.35
N ALA A 84 17.09 -3.05 6.75
CA ALA A 84 17.22 -4.31 7.47
C ALA A 84 16.44 -4.34 8.79
N ARG A 85 16.42 -3.23 9.55
CA ARG A 85 15.60 -3.09 10.78
C ARG A 85 14.10 -3.27 10.46
N ALA A 86 13.61 -2.58 9.46
CA ALA A 86 12.20 -2.68 9.03
C ALA A 86 11.85 -4.08 8.51
N VAL A 87 12.74 -4.70 7.72
CA VAL A 87 12.56 -6.06 7.19
C VAL A 87 12.58 -7.09 8.31
N LYS A 88 13.50 -7.01 9.29
CA LYS A 88 13.47 -7.89 10.48
C LYS A 88 12.11 -7.85 11.18
N HIS A 89 11.60 -6.65 11.40
CA HIS A 89 10.29 -6.51 12.03
C HIS A 89 9.16 -7.09 11.15
N SER A 90 9.20 -6.92 9.84
CA SER A 90 8.20 -7.51 8.95
C SER A 90 8.21 -9.04 8.98
N MET A 91 9.38 -9.67 9.07
CA MET A 91 9.52 -11.12 9.23
C MET A 91 8.91 -11.60 10.55
N VAL A 92 9.00 -10.82 11.63
CA VAL A 92 8.35 -11.13 12.90
C VAL A 92 6.83 -10.96 12.79
N VAL A 93 6.36 -9.87 12.17
CA VAL A 93 4.92 -9.55 12.05
C VAL A 93 4.19 -10.63 11.25
N ILE A 94 4.76 -11.12 10.14
CA ILE A 94 4.11 -12.13 9.30
C ILE A 94 3.90 -13.46 10.05
N ASP A 95 4.81 -13.80 10.94
CA ASP A 95 4.81 -15.03 11.72
C ASP A 95 4.22 -14.90 13.12
N ALA A 96 3.97 -13.66 13.58
CA ALA A 96 3.63 -13.37 14.97
C ALA A 96 2.36 -14.07 15.47
N GLU A 97 1.31 -14.15 14.66
CA GLU A 97 0.06 -14.81 15.02
C GLU A 97 0.24 -16.32 15.07
N LYS A 98 0.82 -16.92 14.02
CA LYS A 98 0.99 -18.39 13.89
C LYS A 98 1.93 -18.96 14.96
N HIS A 99 3.02 -18.25 15.27
CA HIS A 99 4.09 -18.74 16.16
C HIS A 99 4.16 -18.02 17.50
N LYS A 100 3.15 -17.22 17.85
CA LYS A 100 3.06 -16.49 19.13
C LYS A 100 4.34 -15.68 19.42
N LEU A 101 4.74 -14.82 18.49
CA LEU A 101 5.95 -14.01 18.62
C LEU A 101 5.65 -12.66 19.29
N ASP A 102 6.62 -12.15 20.06
CA ASP A 102 6.56 -10.81 20.67
C ASP A 102 6.87 -9.74 19.62
N TYR A 103 5.90 -9.44 18.77
CA TYR A 103 6.03 -8.43 17.72
C TYR A 103 6.17 -7.02 18.29
N LYS A 104 5.66 -6.74 19.49
CA LYS A 104 5.84 -5.44 20.15
C LYS A 104 7.26 -5.21 20.64
N ARG A 105 7.93 -6.25 21.14
CA ARG A 105 9.35 -6.19 21.44
C ARG A 105 10.17 -5.96 20.17
N SER A 106 9.85 -6.68 19.11
CA SER A 106 10.48 -6.46 17.80
C SER A 106 10.28 -5.04 17.26
N GLU A 107 9.10 -4.46 17.42
CA GLU A 107 8.80 -3.08 17.03
C GLU A 107 9.75 -2.09 17.75
N ARG A 108 9.92 -2.24 19.06
CA ARG A 108 10.79 -1.38 19.87
C ARG A 108 12.27 -1.59 19.55
N GLU A 109 12.75 -2.84 19.56
CA GLU A 109 14.17 -3.16 19.35
C GLU A 109 14.67 -2.77 17.94
N ASN A 110 13.80 -2.87 16.93
CA ASN A 110 14.13 -2.40 15.58
C ASN A 110 13.83 -0.90 15.37
N GLY A 111 13.34 -0.17 16.37
CA GLY A 111 13.10 1.28 16.32
C GLY A 111 12.12 1.66 15.21
N ILE A 112 11.03 0.91 15.06
CA ILE A 112 10.08 1.11 13.95
C ILE A 112 9.38 2.46 14.05
N GLN A 113 9.12 2.94 15.25
CA GLN A 113 8.51 4.27 15.44
C GLN A 113 9.44 5.39 14.94
N GLU A 114 10.74 5.32 15.27
CA GLU A 114 11.77 6.25 14.77
C GLU A 114 11.84 6.23 13.23
N LEU A 115 11.79 5.04 12.63
CA LEU A 115 11.79 4.90 11.17
C LEU A 115 10.55 5.52 10.53
N LYS A 116 9.36 5.36 11.14
CA LYS A 116 8.13 6.02 10.69
C LYS A 116 8.24 7.54 10.76
N GLU A 117 8.72 8.06 11.86
CA GLU A 117 8.94 9.50 12.05
C GLU A 117 9.92 10.08 11.03
N LYS A 118 11.00 9.36 10.75
CA LYS A 118 11.99 9.80 9.77
C LYS A 118 11.52 9.71 8.32
N TRP A 119 10.82 8.64 7.95
CA TRP A 119 10.57 8.30 6.55
C TRP A 119 9.11 8.49 6.11
N GLN A 120 8.17 8.64 7.05
CA GLN A 120 6.73 8.79 6.76
C GLN A 120 6.12 10.07 7.33
N ILE A 121 6.93 11.04 7.72
CA ILE A 121 6.42 12.37 8.06
C ILE A 121 6.01 13.09 6.78
N ARG A 122 4.83 13.65 6.81
CA ARG A 122 4.32 14.61 5.82
C ARG A 122 3.85 15.86 6.56
N VAL A 123 4.25 17.01 6.07
CA VAL A 123 3.76 18.33 6.52
C VAL A 123 2.89 18.88 5.40
N ASP A 124 1.63 19.17 5.69
CA ASP A 124 0.70 19.79 4.76
C ASP A 124 0.99 21.31 4.61
N GLU A 125 0.37 21.96 3.62
CA GLU A 125 0.57 23.39 3.33
C GLU A 125 0.20 24.31 4.51
N ASP A 126 -0.71 23.87 5.37
CA ASP A 126 -1.10 24.57 6.60
C ASP A 126 -0.13 24.32 7.79
N GLY A 127 0.94 23.58 7.60
CA GLY A 127 1.92 23.23 8.61
C GLY A 127 1.53 22.04 9.50
N THR A 128 0.40 21.37 9.23
CA THR A 128 -0.02 20.20 10.00
C THR A 128 0.88 19.01 9.71
N THR A 129 1.46 18.40 10.76
CA THR A 129 2.35 17.25 10.63
C THR A 129 1.58 15.94 10.78
N HIS A 130 1.69 15.09 9.77
CA HIS A 130 1.13 13.74 9.77
C HIS A 130 2.23 12.71 9.95
N TYR A 131 1.99 11.75 10.84
CA TYR A 131 2.93 10.65 11.15
C TYR A 131 2.36 9.33 10.66
N GLY A 132 3.18 8.57 9.95
CA GLY A 132 2.81 7.26 9.44
C GLY A 132 1.84 7.31 8.24
N GLY A 133 1.28 6.16 7.92
CA GLY A 133 0.37 6.00 6.78
C GLY A 133 1.09 5.95 5.42
N ALA A 134 0.29 5.96 4.36
CA ALA A 134 0.78 5.88 2.99
C ALA A 134 1.17 7.27 2.49
N SER A 135 2.46 7.53 2.32
CA SER A 135 3.01 8.81 1.86
C SER A 135 3.30 8.85 0.36
N THR A 136 3.32 7.70 -0.31
CA THR A 136 3.58 7.57 -1.75
C THR A 136 2.34 7.15 -2.54
N LEU A 137 2.33 7.40 -3.85
CA LEU A 137 1.28 6.93 -4.74
C LEU A 137 1.14 5.41 -4.71
N LEU A 138 2.24 4.67 -4.71
CA LEU A 138 2.25 3.20 -4.66
C LEU A 138 1.58 2.67 -3.38
N SER A 139 1.89 3.26 -2.22
CA SER A 139 1.28 2.88 -0.96
C SER A 139 -0.17 3.39 -0.83
N ARG A 140 -0.52 4.53 -1.44
CA ARG A 140 -1.87 5.12 -1.43
C ARG A 140 -2.80 4.62 -2.54
N ARG A 141 -2.35 3.79 -3.46
CA ARG A 141 -3.15 3.33 -4.62
C ARG A 141 -4.53 2.76 -4.28
N LYS A 142 -4.70 2.24 -3.07
CA LYS A 142 -5.97 1.70 -2.57
C LYS A 142 -6.79 2.73 -1.78
N GLN A 143 -6.31 3.96 -1.66
CA GLN A 143 -7.06 5.01 -0.98
C GLN A 143 -8.36 5.29 -1.74
N THR A 144 -9.43 5.47 -1.00
CA THR A 144 -10.76 5.73 -1.57
C THR A 144 -11.22 7.15 -1.23
N ILE A 145 -12.04 7.70 -2.11
CA ILE A 145 -12.75 8.96 -1.90
C ILE A 145 -14.25 8.75 -2.01
N ARG A 146 -15.01 9.66 -1.44
CA ARG A 146 -16.46 9.70 -1.59
C ARG A 146 -16.83 10.55 -2.79
N VAL A 147 -17.76 10.05 -3.57
CA VAL A 147 -18.38 10.75 -4.71
C VAL A 147 -19.90 10.67 -4.57
N PRO A 148 -20.68 11.53 -5.20
CA PRO A 148 -22.13 11.39 -5.23
C PRO A 148 -22.55 10.00 -5.72
N GLU A 149 -23.56 9.39 -5.08
CA GLU A 149 -24.04 8.06 -5.43
C GLU A 149 -24.36 7.98 -6.92
N ARG A 150 -23.80 6.98 -7.59
CA ARG A 150 -23.94 6.74 -9.04
C ARG A 150 -24.96 5.65 -9.29
N ARG A 151 -26.00 5.96 -10.06
CA ARG A 151 -27.08 5.01 -10.36
C ARG A 151 -27.34 4.90 -11.86
N GLY A 152 -27.82 3.70 -12.23
CA GLY A 152 -28.16 3.41 -13.61
C GLY A 152 -26.97 2.96 -14.46
N SER A 153 -27.20 2.81 -15.76
CA SER A 153 -26.17 2.40 -16.71
C SER A 153 -25.17 3.52 -16.95
N VAL A 154 -23.89 3.18 -16.86
CA VAL A 154 -22.80 4.09 -17.23
C VAL A 154 -22.86 4.36 -18.74
N ARG A 155 -22.74 5.62 -19.14
CA ARG A 155 -22.63 6.01 -20.56
C ARG A 155 -21.16 6.20 -20.91
N VAL A 156 -20.84 5.96 -22.17
CA VAL A 156 -19.52 6.25 -22.71
C VAL A 156 -19.64 7.49 -23.60
N ASP A 157 -18.79 8.46 -23.36
CA ASP A 157 -18.64 9.59 -24.25
C ASP A 157 -18.06 9.12 -25.59
N LYS A 158 -18.75 9.45 -26.69
CA LYS A 158 -18.37 8.96 -28.03
C LYS A 158 -17.12 9.64 -28.57
N GLU A 159 -16.76 10.80 -28.08
CA GLU A 159 -15.59 11.55 -28.56
C GLU A 159 -14.35 11.22 -27.74
N THR A 160 -14.49 11.14 -26.43
CA THR A 160 -13.36 10.95 -25.50
C THR A 160 -13.19 9.50 -25.04
N GLY A 161 -14.26 8.69 -25.04
CA GLY A 161 -14.29 7.35 -24.47
C GLY A 161 -14.34 7.35 -22.94
N GLU A 162 -14.53 8.50 -22.32
CA GLU A 162 -14.68 8.62 -20.87
C GLU A 162 -16.02 8.07 -20.39
N LEU A 163 -16.05 7.65 -19.13
CA LEU A 163 -17.26 7.15 -18.49
C LEU A 163 -18.05 8.31 -17.90
N ILE A 164 -19.32 8.45 -18.33
CA ILE A 164 -20.25 9.44 -17.81
C ILE A 164 -21.20 8.73 -16.84
N TYR A 165 -21.15 9.12 -15.58
CA TYR A 165 -21.99 8.60 -14.52
C TYR A 165 -23.19 9.50 -14.27
N LYS A 166 -24.35 8.90 -14.02
CA LYS A 166 -25.54 9.63 -13.57
C LYS A 166 -25.54 9.63 -12.04
N GLU A 167 -25.43 10.82 -11.45
CA GLU A 167 -25.58 10.99 -10.02
C GLU A 167 -27.04 10.82 -9.59
N SER A 168 -27.27 10.11 -8.48
CA SER A 168 -28.64 9.82 -8.02
C SER A 168 -29.34 11.03 -7.41
N GLY A 169 -28.57 11.95 -6.83
CA GLY A 169 -29.10 13.08 -6.04
C GLY A 169 -29.95 12.66 -4.83
N ARG A 170 -29.92 11.37 -4.45
CA ARG A 170 -30.75 10.84 -3.36
C ARG A 170 -30.31 11.40 -2.02
N ALA A 171 -31.21 12.13 -1.38
CA ALA A 171 -31.02 12.59 -0.02
C ALA A 171 -31.56 11.57 1.00
N PHE A 172 -30.96 11.53 2.18
CA PHE A 172 -31.40 10.75 3.33
C PHE A 172 -31.06 11.46 4.64
N ILE A 173 -31.78 11.12 5.71
CA ILE A 173 -31.49 11.64 7.04
C ILE A 173 -30.50 10.68 7.71
N ASP A 174 -29.33 11.19 8.04
CA ASP A 174 -28.30 10.42 8.76
C ASP A 174 -28.85 10.03 10.16
N PRO A 175 -28.95 8.74 10.47
CA PRO A 175 -29.54 8.27 11.72
C PRO A 175 -28.77 8.71 12.97
N LYS A 176 -27.47 9.00 12.83
CA LYS A 176 -26.61 9.44 13.95
C LYS A 176 -26.65 10.95 14.16
N THR A 177 -26.50 11.72 13.08
CA THR A 177 -26.40 13.18 13.17
C THR A 177 -27.72 13.89 13.01
N LYS A 178 -28.80 13.18 12.58
CA LYS A 178 -30.15 13.72 12.24
C LYS A 178 -30.13 14.81 11.18
N LYS A 179 -29.04 14.97 10.44
CA LYS A 179 -28.88 15.92 9.34
C LYS A 179 -29.20 15.27 8.01
N GLU A 180 -29.75 16.04 7.09
CA GLU A 180 -29.90 15.61 5.71
C GLU A 180 -28.54 15.51 5.03
N ARG A 181 -28.31 14.38 4.31
CA ARG A 181 -27.09 14.11 3.55
C ARG A 181 -27.47 13.56 2.18
N ILE A 182 -26.62 13.82 1.18
CA ILE A 182 -26.72 13.18 -0.13
C ILE A 182 -26.03 11.81 -0.04
N ALA A 183 -26.63 10.80 -0.67
CA ALA A 183 -26.06 9.47 -0.73
C ALA A 183 -24.75 9.50 -1.54
N GLU A 184 -23.75 8.78 -1.06
CA GLU A 184 -22.40 8.77 -1.60
C GLU A 184 -21.94 7.33 -1.88
N ASP A 185 -21.18 7.16 -2.95
CA ASP A 185 -20.42 5.95 -3.25
C ASP A 185 -18.95 6.13 -2.87
N THR A 186 -18.26 5.00 -2.63
CA THR A 186 -16.83 4.98 -2.35
C THR A 186 -16.09 4.42 -3.55
N VAL A 187 -15.20 5.23 -4.12
CA VAL A 187 -14.42 4.89 -5.32
C VAL A 187 -12.93 5.04 -5.08
N SER A 188 -12.11 4.38 -5.88
CA SER A 188 -10.66 4.48 -5.78
C SER A 188 -10.19 5.89 -6.19
N LEU A 189 -9.37 6.53 -5.36
CA LEU A 189 -8.78 7.84 -5.63
C LEU A 189 -8.06 7.87 -6.98
N ILE A 190 -7.24 6.86 -7.27
CA ILE A 190 -6.49 6.82 -8.52
C ILE A 190 -7.41 6.66 -9.75
N SER A 191 -8.57 6.03 -9.61
CA SER A 191 -9.53 5.89 -10.70
C SER A 191 -10.17 7.22 -11.09
N GLU A 192 -10.47 8.06 -10.10
CA GLU A 192 -11.11 9.37 -10.32
C GLU A 192 -10.13 10.47 -10.71
N THR A 193 -8.86 10.34 -10.34
CA THR A 193 -7.85 11.35 -10.65
C THR A 193 -7.59 11.37 -12.17
N LYS A 194 -7.74 12.53 -12.81
CA LYS A 194 -7.49 12.70 -14.25
C LYS A 194 -6.03 12.47 -14.60
N ASP A 195 -5.12 13.03 -13.82
CA ASP A 195 -3.68 12.84 -13.97
C ASP A 195 -3.10 12.24 -12.69
N ALA A 196 -2.66 10.99 -12.76
CA ALA A 196 -2.05 10.28 -11.64
C ALA A 196 -0.75 10.94 -11.14
N ARG A 197 -0.10 11.80 -11.93
CA ARG A 197 1.10 12.54 -11.52
C ARG A 197 0.81 13.50 -10.36
N THR A 198 -0.41 14.03 -10.26
CA THR A 198 -0.82 14.90 -9.14
C THR A 198 -0.79 14.20 -7.79
N LEU A 199 -0.79 12.87 -7.78
CA LEU A 199 -0.71 12.04 -6.57
C LEU A 199 0.71 11.55 -6.28
N SER A 200 1.67 11.80 -7.20
CA SER A 200 3.05 11.33 -7.06
C SER A 200 3.80 12.16 -6.01
N SER A 201 4.72 11.52 -5.30
CA SER A 201 5.68 12.20 -4.42
C SER A 201 6.89 12.80 -5.17
N GLY A 202 6.93 12.69 -6.51
CA GLY A 202 7.98 13.24 -7.36
C GLY A 202 9.18 12.31 -7.57
N THR A 203 9.22 11.13 -6.94
CA THR A 203 10.29 10.16 -7.21
C THR A 203 10.18 9.57 -8.61
N ILE A 204 11.29 9.09 -9.16
CA ILE A 204 11.32 8.48 -10.51
C ILE A 204 10.35 7.31 -10.60
N GLN A 205 10.33 6.45 -9.60
CA GLN A 205 9.46 5.27 -9.53
C GLN A 205 7.98 5.66 -9.48
N GLU A 206 7.64 6.67 -8.68
CA GLU A 206 6.27 7.19 -8.60
C GLU A 206 5.81 7.82 -9.92
N ASN A 207 6.67 8.60 -10.54
CA ASN A 207 6.38 9.22 -11.84
C ASN A 207 6.18 8.17 -12.93
N LEU A 208 7.03 7.14 -12.99
CA LEU A 208 6.84 6.01 -13.92
C LEU A 208 5.52 5.27 -13.69
N TYR A 209 5.15 5.05 -12.43
CA TYR A 209 3.87 4.42 -12.09
C TYR A 209 2.68 5.32 -12.48
N ALA A 210 2.79 6.62 -12.26
CA ALA A 210 1.76 7.59 -12.65
C ALA A 210 1.58 7.60 -14.18
N ASP A 211 2.67 7.64 -14.94
CA ASP A 211 2.65 7.61 -16.41
C ASP A 211 2.03 6.31 -16.94
N PHE A 212 2.41 5.18 -16.36
CA PHE A 212 1.80 3.89 -16.71
C PHE A 212 0.30 3.89 -16.43
N SER A 213 -0.13 4.41 -15.27
CA SER A 213 -1.55 4.51 -14.90
C SER A 213 -2.33 5.40 -15.87
N ASN A 214 -1.76 6.56 -16.24
CA ASN A 214 -2.35 7.46 -17.23
C ASN A 214 -2.46 6.81 -18.61
N LYS A 215 -1.43 6.09 -19.04
CA LYS A 215 -1.44 5.35 -20.30
C LYS A 215 -2.50 4.25 -20.32
N LEU A 216 -2.66 3.50 -19.24
CA LEU A 216 -3.73 2.50 -19.14
C LEU A 216 -5.13 3.13 -19.22
N LYS A 217 -5.34 4.29 -18.57
CA LYS A 217 -6.61 5.03 -18.66
C LYS A 217 -6.89 5.48 -20.10
N ALA A 218 -5.89 6.05 -20.79
CA ALA A 218 -6.03 6.47 -22.16
C ALA A 218 -6.36 5.30 -23.10
N MET A 219 -5.66 4.17 -22.96
CA MET A 219 -5.96 2.95 -23.74
C MET A 219 -7.36 2.43 -23.46
N ALA A 220 -7.81 2.41 -22.20
CA ALA A 220 -9.17 1.99 -21.86
C ALA A 220 -10.23 2.95 -22.42
N ALA A 221 -9.99 4.25 -22.41
CA ALA A 221 -10.87 5.23 -23.01
C ALA A 221 -10.96 5.03 -24.54
N GLN A 222 -9.83 4.85 -25.21
CA GLN A 222 -9.79 4.58 -26.66
C GLN A 222 -10.56 3.30 -27.02
N ALA A 223 -10.36 2.21 -26.29
CA ALA A 223 -11.08 0.95 -26.53
C ALA A 223 -12.61 1.13 -26.34
N ARG A 224 -13.05 1.88 -25.33
CA ARG A 224 -14.48 2.17 -25.15
C ARG A 224 -15.05 3.04 -26.27
N LYS A 225 -14.29 4.07 -26.70
CA LYS A 225 -14.66 4.92 -27.83
C LYS A 225 -14.88 4.10 -29.11
N GLU A 226 -13.94 3.21 -29.42
CA GLU A 226 -14.05 2.32 -30.59
C GLU A 226 -15.26 1.41 -30.48
N ALA A 227 -15.46 0.75 -29.33
CA ALA A 227 -16.58 -0.15 -29.12
C ALA A 227 -17.97 0.52 -29.24
N VAL A 228 -18.10 1.79 -28.87
CA VAL A 228 -19.37 2.54 -28.97
C VAL A 228 -19.61 3.02 -30.40
N ASN A 229 -18.53 3.36 -31.12
CA ASN A 229 -18.65 3.83 -32.51
C ASN A 229 -18.75 2.70 -33.55
N MET A 230 -18.52 1.44 -33.15
CA MET A 230 -18.73 0.25 -33.98
C MET A 230 -20.18 -0.26 -33.96
N LYS A 231 -21.04 0.28 -33.10
CA LYS A 231 -22.49 -0.05 -33.02
C LYS A 231 -23.31 0.96 -33.81
#